data_3602df1e987c4f870e5a264d46ff0808
#
_entry.id   3602df1e987c4f870e5a264d46ff0808
#
_cell.length_a   1.000
_cell.length_b   1.000
_cell.length_c   1.000
_cell.angle_alpha   90.00
_cell.angle_beta   90.00
_cell.angle_gamma   90.00
#
_symmetry.space_group_name_H-M   'P 1'
#
loop_
_entity.id
_entity.type
_entity.pdbx_description
1 polymer ?
#
loop_
_entity_poly.entity_id
_entity_poly.type
_entity_poly.pdbx_seq_one_letter_code
_entity_poly.pdbx_strand_id
1 'polypeptide(L)'
;MRSIWTGSIGFGLVSIPVKLFSAVQETRLDLDMLDSRDHAHIKFQRINENTRKEVPYDKIVKGYKYDDDYVIIEDADFEAAAPEKSKVIEIESFVDLVSVNPMYYESSYYTQPATKKNKAYALLLEALKKSGKAGLARFVLRSTESLCIVHPVEQSIVVTRIRFAQQIRDQSELELDAKITVSKKELDMGLALINQYAEPLELSKYKDEYHTQLMTIIEQKAKGKRPTIKKLKPKKAKGDDLYDQLMSSLKVKKGA
;
A
#
# COMPACT_ATOMS: atom_id res chain seq x y z
N MET A 1 -15.60 1.89 -12.69
CA MET A 1 -14.85 0.96 -11.81
C MET A 1 -15.62 -0.36 -11.68
N ARG A 2 -14.94 -1.51 -11.61
CA ARG A 2 -15.55 -2.81 -11.33
C ARG A 2 -15.53 -3.06 -9.82
N SER A 3 -16.67 -3.48 -9.24
CA SER A 3 -16.71 -3.84 -7.82
C SER A 3 -15.92 -5.14 -7.59
N ILE A 4 -15.13 -5.15 -6.53
CA ILE A 4 -14.31 -6.31 -6.13
C ILE A 4 -14.97 -7.16 -5.05
N TRP A 5 -15.93 -6.59 -4.33
CA TRP A 5 -16.65 -7.24 -3.25
C TRP A 5 -18.04 -6.61 -3.07
N THR A 6 -19.00 -7.40 -2.62
CA THR A 6 -20.36 -6.95 -2.31
C THR A 6 -20.79 -7.60 -1.00
N GLY A 7 -21.32 -6.79 -0.07
CA GLY A 7 -21.75 -7.22 1.25
C GLY A 7 -22.37 -6.06 2.01
N SER A 8 -22.17 -5.99 3.31
CA SER A 8 -22.69 -4.90 4.14
C SER A 8 -21.65 -4.43 5.18
N ILE A 9 -21.78 -3.18 5.62
CA ILE A 9 -21.11 -2.68 6.82
C ILE A 9 -22.09 -2.88 7.97
N GLY A 10 -21.66 -3.61 9.01
CA GLY A 10 -22.41 -3.87 10.23
C GLY A 10 -21.86 -3.08 11.41
N PHE A 11 -22.73 -2.49 12.22
CA PHE A 11 -22.39 -2.00 13.55
C PHE A 11 -23.61 -2.06 14.47
N GLY A 12 -23.48 -2.80 15.54
CA GLY A 12 -24.62 -3.15 16.37
C GLY A 12 -25.73 -3.84 15.56
N LEU A 13 -26.94 -3.34 15.59
CA LEU A 13 -28.08 -3.88 14.83
C LEU A 13 -28.25 -3.27 13.44
N VAL A 14 -27.37 -2.34 13.03
CA VAL A 14 -27.47 -1.66 11.74
C VAL A 14 -26.66 -2.41 10.70
N SER A 15 -27.26 -2.71 9.56
CA SER A 15 -26.62 -3.31 8.40
C SER A 15 -26.80 -2.41 7.18
N ILE A 16 -25.69 -2.03 6.56
CA ILE A 16 -25.65 -1.10 5.41
C ILE A 16 -25.11 -1.83 4.20
N PRO A 17 -25.94 -2.24 3.23
CA PRO A 17 -25.49 -2.91 2.03
C PRO A 17 -24.59 -2.01 1.18
N VAL A 18 -23.37 -2.50 0.84
CA VAL A 18 -22.35 -1.75 0.10
C VAL A 18 -21.63 -2.62 -0.92
N LYS A 19 -21.00 -1.95 -1.89
CA LYS A 19 -20.03 -2.53 -2.82
C LYS A 19 -18.67 -1.87 -2.58
N LEU A 20 -17.60 -2.64 -2.63
CA LEU A 20 -16.22 -2.14 -2.56
C LEU A 20 -15.60 -2.03 -3.95
N PHE A 21 -14.84 -0.95 -4.13
CA PHE A 21 -14.06 -0.66 -5.33
C PHE A 21 -12.63 -0.31 -4.91
N SER A 22 -11.62 -0.74 -5.66
CA SER A 22 -10.25 -0.32 -5.38
C SER A 22 -10.13 1.20 -5.43
N ALA A 23 -9.58 1.81 -4.39
CA ALA A 23 -9.31 3.24 -4.33
C ALA A 23 -7.99 3.62 -5.03
N VAL A 24 -7.13 2.64 -5.28
CA VAL A 24 -5.84 2.80 -5.94
C VAL A 24 -5.80 2.02 -7.25
N GLN A 25 -5.07 2.56 -8.20
CA GLN A 25 -4.79 1.95 -9.49
C GLN A 25 -3.28 1.82 -9.64
N GLU A 26 -2.82 0.64 -10.02
CA GLU A 26 -1.41 0.48 -10.39
C GLU A 26 -1.15 1.16 -11.74
N THR A 27 -0.08 1.93 -11.79
CA THR A 27 0.37 2.63 -13.00
C THR A 27 1.61 1.99 -13.62
N ARG A 28 2.05 0.82 -13.11
CA ARG A 28 3.19 0.10 -13.67
C ARG A 28 2.87 -0.36 -15.09
N LEU A 29 3.87 -0.20 -15.97
CA LEU A 29 3.78 -0.73 -17.32
C LEU A 29 3.80 -2.25 -17.27
N ASP A 30 2.83 -2.87 -17.92
CA ASP A 30 2.79 -4.32 -18.13
C ASP A 30 3.70 -4.64 -19.32
N LEU A 31 4.83 -5.28 -19.05
CA LEU A 31 5.84 -5.61 -20.03
C LEU A 31 5.92 -7.12 -20.16
N ASP A 32 5.65 -7.62 -21.35
CA ASP A 32 5.81 -9.03 -21.67
C ASP A 32 7.29 -9.44 -21.76
N MET A 33 7.60 -10.65 -21.33
CA MET A 33 8.89 -11.27 -21.56
C MET A 33 8.93 -11.92 -22.94
N LEU A 34 9.88 -11.48 -23.76
CA LEU A 34 10.05 -11.95 -25.10
C LEU A 34 11.46 -12.54 -25.31
N ASP A 35 11.56 -13.57 -26.18
CA ASP A 35 12.85 -14.05 -26.64
C ASP A 35 13.54 -12.98 -27.50
N SER A 36 14.78 -12.67 -27.18
CA SER A 36 15.54 -11.62 -27.89
C SER A 36 15.85 -11.94 -29.36
N ARG A 37 15.71 -13.20 -29.78
CA ARG A 37 16.06 -13.69 -31.11
C ARG A 37 14.92 -13.54 -32.10
N ASP A 38 13.69 -13.80 -31.67
CA ASP A 38 12.51 -13.85 -32.56
C ASP A 38 11.31 -13.08 -31.98
N HIS A 39 11.45 -12.51 -30.79
CA HIS A 39 10.40 -11.79 -30.05
C HIS A 39 9.17 -12.62 -29.72
N ALA A 40 9.29 -13.95 -29.65
CA ALA A 40 8.23 -14.82 -29.19
C ALA A 40 8.01 -14.69 -27.68
N HIS A 41 6.77 -14.82 -27.22
CA HIS A 41 6.44 -14.79 -25.80
C HIS A 41 7.08 -15.95 -25.05
N ILE A 42 7.69 -15.66 -23.91
CA ILE A 42 8.25 -16.66 -23.01
C ILE A 42 7.11 -17.32 -22.20
N LYS A 43 7.11 -18.65 -22.16
CA LYS A 43 6.21 -19.46 -21.32
C LYS A 43 7.01 -20.15 -20.22
N PHE A 44 6.38 -20.31 -19.06
CA PHE A 44 6.97 -21.02 -17.92
C PHE A 44 6.42 -22.44 -17.82
N GLN A 45 7.31 -23.42 -17.69
CA GLN A 45 6.96 -24.79 -17.36
C GLN A 45 7.30 -25.08 -15.88
N ARG A 46 6.44 -25.82 -15.21
CA ARG A 46 6.69 -26.31 -13.86
C ARG A 46 7.38 -27.65 -13.97
N ILE A 47 8.61 -27.76 -13.50
CA ILE A 47 9.39 -28.98 -13.55
C ILE A 47 9.69 -29.47 -12.13
N ASN A 48 9.66 -30.78 -11.94
CA ASN A 48 10.11 -31.41 -10.72
C ASN A 48 11.64 -31.33 -10.63
N GLU A 49 12.15 -30.86 -9.52
CA GLU A 49 13.59 -30.61 -9.32
C GLU A 49 14.44 -31.88 -9.52
N ASN A 50 13.97 -33.02 -9.02
CA ASN A 50 14.71 -34.28 -9.04
C ASN A 50 14.62 -34.98 -10.41
N THR A 51 13.43 -35.06 -10.98
CA THR A 51 13.18 -35.81 -12.21
C THR A 51 13.35 -34.99 -13.49
N ARG A 52 13.41 -33.65 -13.39
CA ARG A 52 13.43 -32.69 -14.49
C ARG A 52 12.26 -32.79 -15.45
N LYS A 53 11.20 -33.52 -15.06
CA LYS A 53 9.98 -33.66 -15.86
C LYS A 53 8.96 -32.59 -15.51
N GLU A 54 8.13 -32.22 -16.49
CA GLU A 54 7.01 -31.31 -16.27
C GLU A 54 6.01 -31.91 -15.27
N VAL A 55 5.49 -31.06 -14.39
CA VAL A 55 4.49 -31.42 -13.38
C VAL A 55 3.17 -30.73 -13.74
N PRO A 56 2.12 -31.47 -14.09
CA PRO A 56 0.78 -30.94 -14.30
C PRO A 56 0.27 -30.24 -13.04
N TYR A 57 -0.55 -29.20 -13.24
CA TYR A 57 -1.04 -28.36 -12.13
C TYR A 57 -1.80 -29.17 -11.06
N ASP A 58 -2.58 -30.15 -11.49
CA ASP A 58 -3.37 -31.07 -10.64
C ASP A 58 -2.52 -32.02 -9.79
N LYS A 59 -1.22 -32.12 -10.07
CA LYS A 59 -0.25 -32.91 -9.31
C LYS A 59 0.63 -32.07 -8.37
N ILE A 60 0.37 -30.77 -8.29
CA ILE A 60 1.10 -29.87 -7.41
C ILE A 60 0.35 -29.73 -6.10
N VAL A 61 0.99 -30.05 -5.01
CA VAL A 61 0.48 -29.88 -3.64
C VAL A 61 1.25 -28.77 -2.93
N LYS A 62 0.66 -28.21 -1.87
CA LYS A 62 1.32 -27.20 -1.03
C LYS A 62 1.93 -27.90 0.18
N GLY A 63 3.20 -27.64 0.44
CA GLY A 63 3.91 -28.17 1.61
C GLY A 63 4.45 -27.03 2.46
N TYR A 64 4.26 -27.12 3.76
CA TYR A 64 4.90 -26.26 4.76
C TYR A 64 6.10 -26.98 5.36
N LYS A 65 7.29 -26.35 5.34
CA LYS A 65 8.46 -26.93 5.97
C LYS A 65 8.33 -26.79 7.49
N TYR A 66 8.20 -27.93 8.17
CA TYR A 66 8.13 -28.01 9.61
C TYR A 66 9.31 -28.88 10.08
N ASP A 67 10.21 -28.28 10.85
CA ASP A 67 11.52 -28.84 11.16
C ASP A 67 12.29 -29.26 9.89
N ASP A 68 12.63 -30.57 9.74
CA ASP A 68 13.38 -31.09 8.60
C ASP A 68 12.50 -31.65 7.48
N ASP A 69 11.18 -31.79 7.70
CA ASP A 69 10.24 -32.40 6.77
C ASP A 69 9.19 -31.42 6.21
N TYR A 70 8.50 -31.85 5.16
CA TYR A 70 7.36 -31.11 4.61
C TYR A 70 6.04 -31.73 5.04
N VAL A 71 5.21 -30.92 5.70
CA VAL A 71 3.80 -31.24 5.96
C VAL A 71 2.98 -30.79 4.76
N ILE A 72 2.28 -31.72 4.12
CA ILE A 72 1.39 -31.42 2.99
C ILE A 72 0.09 -30.83 3.54
N ILE A 73 -0.32 -29.69 2.97
CA ILE A 73 -1.56 -29.00 3.32
C ILE A 73 -2.52 -29.18 2.17
N GLU A 74 -3.64 -29.83 2.44
CA GLU A 74 -4.72 -30.08 1.47
C GLU A 74 -5.73 -28.94 1.43
N ASP A 75 -6.57 -28.89 0.38
CA ASP A 75 -7.59 -27.86 0.27
C ASP A 75 -8.61 -27.91 1.41
N ALA A 76 -8.88 -29.10 1.97
CA ALA A 76 -9.73 -29.28 3.15
C ALA A 76 -9.15 -28.60 4.42
N ASP A 77 -7.83 -28.58 4.57
CA ASP A 77 -7.18 -27.90 5.69
C ASP A 77 -7.33 -26.38 5.59
N PHE A 78 -7.20 -25.84 4.35
CA PHE A 78 -7.46 -24.43 4.10
C PHE A 78 -8.92 -24.06 4.34
N GLU A 79 -9.86 -24.94 3.98
CA GLU A 79 -11.28 -24.71 4.24
C GLU A 79 -11.58 -24.75 5.75
N ALA A 80 -10.98 -25.70 6.48
CA ALA A 80 -11.14 -25.81 7.92
C ALA A 80 -10.54 -24.60 8.69
N ALA A 81 -9.42 -24.07 8.19
CA ALA A 81 -8.77 -22.89 8.78
C ALA A 81 -9.39 -21.56 8.31
N ALA A 82 -10.19 -21.57 7.22
CA ALA A 82 -10.78 -20.37 6.70
C ALA A 82 -11.85 -19.81 7.65
N PRO A 83 -11.87 -18.49 7.90
CA PRO A 83 -12.95 -17.89 8.65
C PRO A 83 -14.28 -18.08 7.91
N GLU A 84 -15.39 -18.10 8.65
CA GLU A 84 -16.70 -18.13 8.03
C GLU A 84 -16.81 -17.03 6.95
N LYS A 85 -17.31 -17.40 5.78
CA LYS A 85 -17.43 -16.49 4.61
C LYS A 85 -18.49 -15.41 4.88
N SER A 86 -18.28 -14.60 5.90
CA SER A 86 -19.13 -13.44 6.19
C SER A 86 -19.01 -12.40 5.07
N LYS A 87 -20.17 -11.97 4.57
CA LYS A 87 -20.25 -10.81 3.68
C LYS A 87 -20.52 -9.52 4.45
N VAL A 88 -20.04 -9.44 5.67
CA VAL A 88 -20.20 -8.29 6.56
C VAL A 88 -18.82 -7.75 6.95
N ILE A 89 -18.67 -6.45 6.86
CA ILE A 89 -17.60 -5.69 7.49
C ILE A 89 -18.10 -5.33 8.87
N GLU A 90 -17.77 -6.13 9.88
CA GLU A 90 -18.28 -5.96 11.23
C GLU A 90 -17.44 -4.95 12.01
N ILE A 91 -18.03 -3.81 12.35
CA ILE A 91 -17.38 -2.80 13.20
C ILE A 91 -17.46 -3.26 14.65
N GLU A 92 -16.31 -3.60 15.23
CA GLU A 92 -16.17 -4.05 16.62
C GLU A 92 -16.06 -2.87 17.60
N SER A 93 -15.42 -1.78 17.16
CA SER A 93 -15.21 -0.59 18.00
C SER A 93 -14.97 0.67 17.15
N PHE A 94 -15.01 1.84 17.81
CA PHE A 94 -14.65 3.10 17.21
C PHE A 94 -13.42 3.68 17.89
N VAL A 95 -12.43 4.07 17.10
CA VAL A 95 -11.12 4.60 17.53
C VAL A 95 -10.89 5.99 16.96
N ASP A 96 -9.98 6.76 17.55
CA ASP A 96 -9.55 8.03 16.97
C ASP A 96 -8.73 7.75 15.69
N LEU A 97 -9.17 8.29 14.56
CA LEU A 97 -8.50 8.04 13.28
C LEU A 97 -7.02 8.44 13.31
N VAL A 98 -6.69 9.53 14.01
CA VAL A 98 -5.31 10.03 14.15
C VAL A 98 -4.42 9.12 15.00
N SER A 99 -4.99 8.22 15.80
CA SER A 99 -4.22 7.27 16.62
C SER A 99 -3.69 6.08 15.83
N VAL A 100 -4.20 5.86 14.62
CA VAL A 100 -3.77 4.75 13.77
C VAL A 100 -2.43 5.09 13.11
N ASN A 101 -1.36 4.42 13.54
CA ASN A 101 -0.04 4.66 12.97
C ASN A 101 -0.02 4.31 11.46
N PRO A 102 0.53 5.19 10.59
CA PRO A 102 0.60 4.96 9.14
C PRO A 102 1.24 3.63 8.72
N MET A 103 2.12 3.03 9.51
CA MET A 103 2.72 1.72 9.22
C MET A 103 1.70 0.58 9.13
N TYR A 104 0.54 0.73 9.76
CA TYR A 104 -0.52 -0.26 9.69
C TYR A 104 -1.30 -0.21 8.38
N TYR A 105 -1.37 0.93 7.70
CA TYR A 105 -2.17 1.06 6.48
C TYR A 105 -1.62 0.20 5.33
N GLU A 106 -2.54 -0.43 4.59
CA GLU A 106 -2.20 -1.33 3.49
C GLU A 106 -2.89 -0.92 2.19
N SER A 107 -4.16 -1.27 2.02
CA SER A 107 -4.91 -0.99 0.80
C SER A 107 -6.29 -0.43 1.10
N SER A 108 -6.71 0.56 0.33
CA SER A 108 -7.96 1.28 0.54
C SER A 108 -8.99 0.98 -0.54
N TYR A 109 -10.26 0.94 -0.13
CA TYR A 109 -11.41 0.66 -0.98
C TYR A 109 -12.48 1.71 -0.75
N TYR A 110 -12.96 2.33 -1.84
CA TYR A 110 -14.17 3.13 -1.79
C TYR A 110 -15.38 2.24 -1.57
N THR A 111 -16.33 2.72 -0.76
CA THR A 111 -17.62 2.07 -0.63
C THR A 111 -18.69 2.83 -1.42
N GLN A 112 -19.60 2.09 -2.02
CA GLN A 112 -20.80 2.62 -2.63
C GLN A 112 -22.01 1.91 -2.02
N PRO A 113 -23.01 2.62 -1.51
CA PRO A 113 -24.24 1.98 -1.04
C PRO A 113 -24.93 1.23 -2.18
N ALA A 114 -25.45 0.03 -1.89
CA ALA A 114 -26.11 -0.80 -2.89
C ALA A 114 -27.38 -0.15 -3.48
N THR A 115 -28.03 0.71 -2.71
CA THR A 115 -29.22 1.46 -3.13
C THR A 115 -28.96 2.97 -3.10
N LYS A 116 -29.47 3.68 -4.10
CA LYS A 116 -29.43 5.15 -4.12
C LYS A 116 -30.23 5.71 -2.93
N LYS A 117 -29.79 6.83 -2.35
CA LYS A 117 -30.40 7.51 -1.19
C LYS A 117 -30.47 6.62 0.07
N ASN A 118 -29.43 5.84 0.36
CA ASN A 118 -29.35 5.04 1.57
C ASN A 118 -29.12 5.93 2.80
N LYS A 119 -30.16 6.10 3.63
CA LYS A 119 -30.12 6.99 4.81
C LYS A 119 -29.14 6.48 5.87
N ALA A 120 -29.03 5.16 6.06
CA ALA A 120 -28.10 4.58 7.04
C ALA A 120 -26.64 4.82 6.64
N TYR A 121 -26.32 4.71 5.34
CA TYR A 121 -24.99 5.05 4.83
C TYR A 121 -24.64 6.54 5.06
N ALA A 122 -25.58 7.44 4.73
CA ALA A 122 -25.39 8.87 4.94
C ALA A 122 -25.24 9.22 6.44
N LEU A 123 -26.01 8.59 7.30
CA LEU A 123 -25.92 8.75 8.75
C LEU A 123 -24.54 8.33 9.27
N LEU A 124 -24.07 7.13 8.88
CA LEU A 124 -22.75 6.64 9.31
C LEU A 124 -21.64 7.57 8.83
N LEU A 125 -21.68 8.01 7.55
CA LEU A 125 -20.70 8.94 6.99
C LEU A 125 -20.62 10.24 7.79
N GLU A 126 -21.76 10.87 8.07
CA GLU A 126 -21.82 12.12 8.82
C GLU A 126 -21.42 11.95 10.30
N ALA A 127 -21.78 10.82 10.91
CA ALA A 127 -21.37 10.51 12.27
C ALA A 127 -19.85 10.35 12.38
N LEU A 128 -19.22 9.62 11.46
CA LEU A 128 -17.77 9.45 11.42
C LEU A 128 -17.04 10.79 11.18
N LYS A 129 -17.56 11.63 10.28
CA LYS A 129 -17.00 12.98 10.03
C LYS A 129 -17.06 13.86 11.27
N LYS A 130 -18.21 13.93 11.92
CA LYS A 130 -18.43 14.81 13.09
C LYS A 130 -17.67 14.33 14.34
N SER A 131 -17.54 13.03 14.53
CA SER A 131 -16.88 12.47 15.70
C SER A 131 -15.35 12.42 15.57
N GLY A 132 -14.78 12.52 14.36
CA GLY A 132 -13.36 12.26 14.10
C GLY A 132 -12.94 10.81 14.34
N LYS A 133 -13.92 9.92 14.54
CA LYS A 133 -13.69 8.49 14.79
C LYS A 133 -13.66 7.69 13.50
N ALA A 134 -13.04 6.52 13.59
CA ALA A 134 -13.08 5.47 12.57
C ALA A 134 -13.55 4.16 13.20
N GLY A 135 -14.28 3.35 12.46
CA GLY A 135 -14.66 2.02 12.88
C GLY A 135 -13.51 1.05 12.69
N LEU A 136 -13.05 0.39 13.76
CA LEU A 136 -12.18 -0.77 13.66
C LEU A 136 -13.05 -2.00 13.36
N ALA A 137 -12.74 -2.69 12.27
CA ALA A 137 -13.60 -3.75 11.76
C ALA A 137 -12.80 -4.94 11.23
N ARG A 138 -13.47 -6.09 11.11
CA ARG A 138 -12.98 -7.27 10.41
C ARG A 138 -13.86 -7.59 9.23
N PHE A 139 -13.28 -8.16 8.20
CA PHE A 139 -14.02 -8.72 7.08
C PHE A 139 -13.21 -9.77 6.34
N VAL A 140 -13.89 -10.61 5.58
CA VAL A 140 -13.27 -11.65 4.77
C VAL A 140 -13.22 -11.19 3.31
N LEU A 141 -12.01 -11.08 2.78
CA LEU A 141 -11.76 -10.77 1.38
C LEU A 141 -10.97 -11.92 0.73
N ARG A 142 -11.55 -12.56 -0.29
CA ARG A 142 -10.91 -13.68 -1.00
C ARG A 142 -10.44 -14.81 -0.07
N SER A 143 -11.29 -15.21 0.88
CA SER A 143 -11.04 -16.27 1.87
C SER A 143 -9.96 -15.95 2.92
N THR A 144 -9.57 -14.70 3.05
CA THR A 144 -8.62 -14.25 4.08
C THR A 144 -9.29 -13.22 4.98
N GLU A 145 -9.22 -13.44 6.29
CA GLU A 145 -9.63 -12.42 7.26
C GLU A 145 -8.68 -11.22 7.18
N SER A 146 -9.26 -10.05 7.23
CA SER A 146 -8.52 -8.79 7.18
C SER A 146 -9.05 -7.84 8.25
N LEU A 147 -8.13 -7.23 8.99
CA LEU A 147 -8.44 -6.10 9.85
C LEU A 147 -8.55 -4.84 9.00
N CYS A 148 -9.49 -3.95 9.29
CA CYS A 148 -9.66 -2.73 8.54
C CYS A 148 -10.17 -1.56 9.39
N ILE A 149 -9.98 -0.37 8.85
CA ILE A 149 -10.52 0.88 9.36
C ILE A 149 -11.59 1.38 8.41
N VAL A 150 -12.79 1.63 8.94
CA VAL A 150 -13.93 2.23 8.22
C VAL A 150 -13.95 3.71 8.56
N HIS A 151 -13.62 4.59 7.63
CA HIS A 151 -13.44 6.02 7.89
C HIS A 151 -13.99 6.90 6.76
N PRO A 152 -14.33 8.16 7.05
CA PRO A 152 -14.85 9.06 6.02
C PRO A 152 -13.72 9.65 5.17
N VAL A 153 -13.91 9.72 3.86
CA VAL A 153 -13.06 10.48 2.93
C VAL A 153 -13.97 11.24 1.99
N GLU A 154 -13.90 12.56 2.01
CA GLU A 154 -14.76 13.46 1.21
C GLU A 154 -16.24 13.08 1.32
N GLN A 155 -16.85 12.56 0.26
CA GLN A 155 -18.28 12.21 0.18
C GLN A 155 -18.54 10.69 0.31
N SER A 156 -17.51 9.91 0.68
CA SER A 156 -17.61 8.46 0.76
C SER A 156 -17.08 7.91 2.08
N ILE A 157 -17.55 6.73 2.44
CA ILE A 157 -16.91 5.88 3.44
C ILE A 157 -15.84 5.07 2.72
N VAL A 158 -14.65 5.01 3.29
CA VAL A 158 -13.52 4.22 2.81
C VAL A 158 -13.25 3.10 3.79
N VAL A 159 -13.00 1.92 3.28
CA VAL A 159 -12.52 0.76 4.03
C VAL A 159 -11.04 0.60 3.71
N THR A 160 -10.19 0.86 4.68
CA THR A 160 -8.75 0.69 4.53
C THR A 160 -8.30 -0.53 5.31
N ARG A 161 -7.75 -1.54 4.61
CA ARG A 161 -7.11 -2.68 5.27
C ARG A 161 -5.92 -2.20 6.08
N ILE A 162 -5.77 -2.79 7.25
CA ILE A 162 -4.62 -2.55 8.11
C ILE A 162 -3.96 -3.89 8.49
N ARG A 163 -2.70 -3.82 8.80
CA ARG A 163 -1.91 -4.96 9.27
C ARG A 163 -2.27 -5.33 10.70
N PHE A 164 -2.16 -6.61 11.02
CA PHE A 164 -2.16 -7.05 12.42
C PHE A 164 -0.85 -6.62 13.10
N ALA A 165 -0.88 -6.39 14.43
CA ALA A 165 0.28 -5.95 15.18
C ALA A 165 1.51 -6.88 15.00
N GLN A 166 1.27 -8.17 14.91
CA GLN A 166 2.31 -9.19 14.68
C GLN A 166 3.03 -9.10 13.33
N GLN A 167 2.50 -8.31 12.38
CA GLN A 167 3.12 -8.09 11.07
C GLN A 167 4.06 -6.89 11.05
N ILE A 168 4.09 -6.11 12.14
CA ILE A 168 5.01 -4.98 12.31
C ILE A 168 6.24 -5.49 13.04
N ARG A 169 7.41 -5.28 12.46
CA ARG A 169 8.68 -5.65 13.10
C ARG A 169 8.96 -4.76 14.30
N ASP A 170 9.61 -5.33 15.30
CA ASP A 170 10.05 -4.58 16.46
C ASP A 170 11.21 -3.64 16.07
N GLN A 171 11.09 -2.38 16.47
CA GLN A 171 12.13 -1.37 16.23
C GLN A 171 13.40 -1.65 17.06
N SER A 172 13.31 -2.45 18.12
CA SER A 172 14.48 -2.85 18.93
C SER A 172 15.50 -3.69 18.16
N GLU A 173 15.12 -4.27 17.00
CA GLU A 173 16.05 -4.95 16.08
C GLU A 173 17.01 -3.98 15.36
N LEU A 174 16.78 -2.66 15.45
CA LEU A 174 17.62 -1.65 14.83
C LEU A 174 18.72 -1.19 15.80
N GLU A 175 19.94 -1.10 15.30
CA GLU A 175 21.07 -0.52 16.04
C GLU A 175 20.97 1.02 16.02
N LEU A 176 20.07 1.57 16.84
CA LEU A 176 19.91 3.02 16.98
C LEU A 176 20.70 3.51 18.21
N ASP A 177 21.65 4.41 17.99
CA ASP A 177 22.36 5.04 19.09
C ASP A 177 21.46 6.11 19.74
N ALA A 178 20.86 5.78 20.87
CA ALA A 178 19.97 6.66 21.63
C ALA A 178 20.71 7.76 22.44
N LYS A 179 22.04 7.75 22.44
CA LYS A 179 22.85 8.64 23.30
C LYS A 179 23.45 9.85 22.58
N ILE A 180 23.12 10.05 21.29
CA ILE A 180 23.59 11.22 20.55
C ILE A 180 22.91 12.47 21.09
N THR A 181 23.70 13.39 21.67
CA THR A 181 23.20 14.65 22.20
C THR A 181 23.25 15.71 21.09
N VAL A 182 22.11 16.30 20.79
CA VAL A 182 22.00 17.44 19.86
C VAL A 182 22.03 18.73 20.66
N SER A 183 22.89 19.67 20.31
CA SER A 183 22.96 20.98 20.99
C SER A 183 21.72 21.82 20.62
N LYS A 184 21.35 22.75 21.52
CA LYS A 184 20.23 23.67 21.29
C LYS A 184 20.41 24.46 19.98
N LYS A 185 21.62 24.88 19.67
CA LYS A 185 21.95 25.67 18.46
C LYS A 185 21.72 24.83 17.18
N GLU A 186 22.14 23.58 17.17
CA GLU A 186 21.90 22.65 16.03
C GLU A 186 20.42 22.39 15.85
N LEU A 187 19.67 22.17 16.93
CA LEU A 187 18.23 21.99 16.90
C LEU A 187 17.51 23.21 16.33
N ASP A 188 17.85 24.42 16.80
CA ASP A 188 17.26 25.68 16.33
C ASP A 188 17.53 25.89 14.83
N MET A 189 18.74 25.56 14.36
CA MET A 189 19.06 25.60 12.92
C MET A 189 18.30 24.57 12.12
N GLY A 190 18.15 23.34 12.62
CA GLY A 190 17.35 22.30 12.00
C GLY A 190 15.87 22.71 11.87
N LEU A 191 15.30 23.29 12.93
CA LEU A 191 13.93 23.82 12.91
C LEU A 191 13.77 24.98 11.93
N ALA A 192 14.74 25.89 11.85
CA ALA A 192 14.72 26.98 10.88
C ALA A 192 14.75 26.45 9.43
N LEU A 193 15.54 25.41 9.17
CA LEU A 193 15.60 24.77 7.86
C LEU A 193 14.28 24.08 7.51
N ILE A 194 13.69 23.33 8.45
CA ILE A 194 12.38 22.70 8.25
C ILE A 194 11.34 23.76 7.92
N ASN A 195 11.27 24.86 8.68
CA ASN A 195 10.32 25.93 8.45
C ASN A 195 10.52 26.62 7.08
N GLN A 196 11.77 26.73 6.61
CA GLN A 196 12.09 27.29 5.28
C GLN A 196 11.53 26.42 4.15
N TYR A 197 11.44 25.10 4.34
CA TYR A 197 10.90 24.15 3.36
C TYR A 197 9.46 23.73 3.62
N ALA A 198 8.85 24.20 4.72
CA ALA A 198 7.46 23.89 5.03
C ALA A 198 6.52 24.52 4.01
N GLU A 199 5.65 23.70 3.39
CA GLU A 199 4.62 24.13 2.47
C GLU A 199 3.41 23.19 2.57
N PRO A 200 2.22 23.64 2.15
CA PRO A 200 1.04 22.78 2.07
C PRO A 200 1.30 21.57 1.17
N LEU A 201 0.78 20.40 1.57
CA LEU A 201 0.92 19.18 0.80
C LEU A 201 0.06 19.25 -0.49
N GLU A 202 0.72 19.29 -1.64
CA GLU A 202 0.08 19.26 -2.96
C GLU A 202 0.59 18.07 -3.77
N LEU A 203 0.01 16.89 -3.55
CA LEU A 203 0.45 15.65 -4.21
C LEU A 203 0.35 15.70 -5.74
N SER A 204 -0.54 16.54 -6.31
CA SER A 204 -0.68 16.71 -7.75
C SER A 204 0.57 17.26 -8.46
N LYS A 205 1.48 17.90 -7.71
CA LYS A 205 2.77 18.38 -8.23
C LYS A 205 3.78 17.25 -8.46
N TYR A 206 3.61 16.10 -7.79
CA TYR A 206 4.52 14.97 -7.86
C TYR A 206 4.01 13.96 -8.88
N LYS A 207 4.76 13.76 -9.95
CA LYS A 207 4.44 12.80 -11.02
C LYS A 207 5.48 11.71 -11.06
N ASP A 208 5.07 10.51 -11.47
CA ASP A 208 6.00 9.43 -11.77
C ASP A 208 6.76 9.77 -13.07
N GLU A 209 7.93 10.40 -12.89
CA GLU A 209 8.79 10.78 -14.00
C GLU A 209 9.37 9.56 -14.72
N TYR A 210 9.63 8.47 -14.00
CA TYR A 210 10.12 7.24 -14.59
C TYR A 210 9.11 6.66 -15.58
N HIS A 211 7.85 6.55 -15.17
CA HIS A 211 6.77 6.08 -16.04
C HIS A 211 6.64 6.97 -17.29
N THR A 212 6.64 8.28 -17.11
CA THR A 212 6.52 9.26 -18.19
C THR A 212 7.69 9.15 -19.19
N GLN A 213 8.92 9.03 -18.69
CA GLN A 213 10.11 8.89 -19.52
C GLN A 213 10.12 7.54 -20.26
N LEU A 214 9.75 6.45 -19.58
CA LEU A 214 9.71 5.13 -20.20
C LEU A 214 8.64 5.05 -21.30
N MET A 215 7.46 5.63 -21.09
CA MET A 215 6.44 5.76 -22.14
C MET A 215 6.96 6.56 -23.35
N THR A 216 7.65 7.66 -23.11
CA THR A 216 8.27 8.45 -24.18
C THR A 216 9.29 7.64 -24.98
N ILE A 217 10.11 6.82 -24.30
CA ILE A 217 11.07 5.92 -24.95
C ILE A 217 10.37 4.87 -25.79
N ILE A 218 9.31 4.26 -25.27
CA ILE A 218 8.51 3.25 -25.98
C ILE A 218 7.91 3.85 -27.25
N GLU A 219 7.29 5.02 -27.17
CA GLU A 219 6.70 5.71 -28.31
C GLU A 219 7.74 6.10 -29.37
N GLN A 220 8.92 6.54 -28.94
CA GLN A 220 10.01 6.87 -29.87
C GLN A 220 10.53 5.62 -30.58
N LYS A 221 10.73 4.53 -29.86
CA LYS A 221 11.14 3.24 -30.44
C LYS A 221 10.09 2.68 -31.41
N ALA A 222 8.80 2.77 -31.06
CA ALA A 222 7.71 2.36 -31.93
C ALA A 222 7.70 3.15 -33.26
N LYS A 223 8.17 4.39 -33.27
CA LYS A 223 8.32 5.24 -34.44
C LYS A 223 9.69 5.10 -35.12
N GLY A 224 10.51 4.10 -34.76
CA GLY A 224 11.85 3.85 -35.34
C GLY A 224 12.92 4.89 -34.95
N LYS A 225 12.67 5.73 -33.94
CA LYS A 225 13.61 6.75 -33.46
C LYS A 225 14.51 6.21 -32.34
N ARG A 226 15.77 6.64 -32.31
CA ARG A 226 16.65 6.34 -31.16
C ARG A 226 16.36 7.30 -30.01
N PRO A 227 15.96 6.82 -28.82
CA PRO A 227 15.67 7.69 -27.69
C PRO A 227 16.94 8.32 -27.12
N THR A 228 16.90 9.61 -26.81
CA THR A 228 17.96 10.30 -26.08
C THR A 228 17.60 10.30 -24.58
N ILE A 229 18.40 9.61 -23.78
CA ILE A 229 18.16 9.48 -22.34
C ILE A 229 18.90 10.58 -21.59
N LYS A 230 18.17 11.47 -20.92
CA LYS A 230 18.76 12.38 -19.92
C LYS A 230 18.91 11.63 -18.60
N LYS A 231 20.15 11.29 -18.22
CA LYS A 231 20.42 10.70 -16.90
C LYS A 231 20.19 11.76 -15.83
N LEU A 232 19.31 11.46 -14.86
CA LEU A 232 19.16 12.25 -13.64
C LEU A 232 20.48 12.15 -12.86
N LYS A 233 21.13 13.28 -12.64
CA LYS A 233 22.36 13.33 -11.84
C LYS A 233 21.97 13.45 -10.36
N PRO A 234 22.44 12.56 -9.47
CA PRO A 234 22.19 12.72 -8.04
C PRO A 234 22.89 14.00 -7.53
N LYS A 235 22.18 14.78 -6.74
CA LYS A 235 22.78 15.91 -6.02
C LYS A 235 23.67 15.34 -4.92
N LYS A 236 24.99 15.59 -5.01
CA LYS A 236 25.94 15.23 -3.95
C LYS A 236 25.84 16.25 -2.83
N ALA A 237 25.69 15.78 -1.58
CA ALA A 237 25.89 16.60 -0.41
C ALA A 237 27.36 17.06 -0.37
N LYS A 238 27.60 18.33 -0.05
CA LYS A 238 28.94 18.92 0.13
C LYS A 238 29.10 19.29 1.60
N GLY A 239 30.15 18.78 2.23
CA GLY A 239 30.57 19.15 3.59
C GLY A 239 30.72 17.94 4.52
N ASP A 240 31.76 17.92 5.33
CA ASP A 240 32.04 16.86 6.31
C ASP A 240 31.48 17.21 7.71
N ASP A 241 31.18 18.50 7.99
CA ASP A 241 30.62 18.96 9.25
C ASP A 241 29.13 19.30 9.11
N LEU A 242 28.32 18.77 10.04
CA LEU A 242 26.87 18.98 10.12
C LEU A 242 26.52 20.48 10.21
N TYR A 243 27.26 21.24 11.02
CA TYR A 243 27.03 22.67 11.21
C TYR A 243 27.21 23.46 9.91
N ASP A 244 28.28 23.20 9.18
CA ASP A 244 28.56 23.84 7.88
C ASP A 244 27.54 23.44 6.80
N GLN A 245 27.06 22.20 6.83
CA GLN A 245 25.98 21.73 5.95
C GLN A 245 24.68 22.47 6.24
N LEU A 246 24.27 22.61 7.51
CA LEU A 246 23.06 23.34 7.92
C LEU A 246 23.15 24.82 7.53
N MET A 247 24.29 25.49 7.82
CA MET A 247 24.51 26.89 7.46
C MET A 247 24.48 27.12 5.93
N SER A 248 25.07 26.22 5.18
CA SER A 248 25.07 26.28 3.71
C SER A 248 23.66 26.10 3.15
N SER A 249 22.89 25.19 3.74
CA SER A 249 21.51 24.90 3.32
C SER A 249 20.57 26.07 3.61
N LEU A 250 20.72 26.75 4.76
CA LEU A 250 19.95 27.95 5.11
C LEU A 250 20.24 29.15 4.20
N LYS A 251 21.47 29.25 3.63
CA LYS A 251 21.85 30.32 2.69
C LYS A 251 21.29 30.11 1.28
N VAL A 252 20.92 28.88 0.91
CA VAL A 252 20.32 28.58 -0.40
C VAL A 252 18.86 28.99 -0.38
N LYS A 253 18.49 30.07 -1.07
CA LYS A 253 17.08 30.45 -1.25
C LYS A 253 16.32 29.36 -2.02
N LYS A 254 15.11 28.98 -1.55
CA LYS A 254 14.19 28.13 -2.28
C LYS A 254 13.77 28.87 -3.56
N GLY A 255 14.25 28.42 -4.73
CA GLY A 255 13.82 29.04 -5.99
C GLY A 255 14.90 29.22 -7.05
N ALA A 256 15.89 28.33 -7.10
CA ALA A 256 16.78 28.21 -8.25
C ALA A 256 16.64 26.85 -8.92
#